data_e57ee912f0100bc00d5f67936cefa15d
#
_entry.id   e57ee912f0100bc00d5f67936cefa15d
#
_cell.length_a   1.000
_cell.length_b   1.000
_cell.length_c   1.000
_cell.angle_alpha   90.00
_cell.angle_beta   90.00
_cell.angle_gamma   90.00
#
_symmetry.space_group_name_H-M   'P 1'
#
loop_
_entity.id
_entity.type
_entity.pdbx_description
1 polymer ?
#
loop_
_entity_poly.entity_id
_entity_poly.type
_entity_poly.pdbx_seq_one_letter_code
_entity_poly.pdbx_strand_id
1 'polypeptide(L)'
;MKRALKSRWGRLVLTGVSIAVLSGCASISADHTVARVNDEAASFTEGRLVLARTDAEREKRSSAARELLAKPLGQREAVQLALANSPALQALLAQGWAESADAAQVGRIANPIFSFERMVAGDSLDIGRSLAFGLLDVLTVPARQGVANRRIEQSLLRLTTEVVDQVTQVRQAWVRAVAAGQTLRYAQQVFDSAEASAELARRMQSVGNFNRITRAREQSFYADAATRLATATHQATAAREELVRVLGLDEAQALTLQLPERLPDLPKQALEPQSVAAMATRGRLDIRLAQAALDASAKAQGLTTVMSFTDIELTARRNTAFDNAAGSRSTARGYEVGVRLPLFDWGGMQRDAWSARTLAAAHQLEATVRTAGSTLRESYSAYRTAYDIARHQRDEVIPLRKVIAEENQLRYNGMLIGVFELMADARDQVGTVMAAIDAEQQFWLADAALQASVIGRPTSASLAATAAAPSSGGGAGH
;
A
#
# COMPACT_ATOMS: atom_id res chain seq x y z
N MET A 1 66.04 20.15 -16.91
CA MET A 1 65.31 19.00 -16.32
C MET A 1 64.16 19.36 -15.35
N LYS A 2 64.13 20.47 -14.64
CA LYS A 2 63.07 20.80 -13.62
C LYS A 2 61.74 21.30 -14.19
N ARG A 3 61.64 21.73 -15.47
CA ARG A 3 60.35 22.16 -16.10
C ARG A 3 59.49 21.00 -16.66
N ALA A 4 60.08 19.87 -17.02
CA ALA A 4 59.37 18.72 -17.58
C ALA A 4 58.67 17.86 -16.48
N LEU A 5 59.15 17.91 -15.23
CA LEU A 5 58.54 17.14 -14.11
C LEU A 5 57.22 17.77 -13.61
N LYS A 6 57.12 19.12 -13.58
CA LYS A 6 55.90 19.82 -13.13
C LYS A 6 54.68 19.58 -14.08
N SER A 7 54.95 19.37 -15.40
CA SER A 7 53.86 19.14 -16.35
C SER A 7 53.29 17.71 -16.28
N ARG A 8 54.07 16.72 -15.87
CA ARG A 8 53.62 15.34 -15.72
C ARG A 8 52.79 15.12 -14.46
N TRP A 9 53.13 15.79 -13.36
CA TRP A 9 52.32 15.73 -12.11
C TRP A 9 50.96 16.43 -12.27
N GLY A 10 50.90 17.57 -12.94
CA GLY A 10 49.64 18.24 -13.25
C GLY A 10 48.71 17.38 -14.14
N ARG A 11 49.25 16.62 -15.10
CA ARG A 11 48.45 15.69 -15.92
C ARG A 11 47.98 14.45 -15.17
N LEU A 12 48.78 13.91 -14.24
CA LEU A 12 48.43 12.77 -13.41
C LEU A 12 47.36 13.14 -12.35
N VAL A 13 47.42 14.34 -11.78
CA VAL A 13 46.40 14.84 -10.86
C VAL A 13 45.08 15.13 -11.61
N LEU A 14 45.14 15.72 -12.81
CA LEU A 14 43.92 15.96 -13.61
C LEU A 14 43.27 14.65 -14.08
N THR A 15 44.02 13.63 -14.48
CA THR A 15 43.47 12.31 -14.84
C THR A 15 42.97 11.55 -13.63
N GLY A 16 43.61 11.65 -12.46
CA GLY A 16 43.12 11.05 -11.22
C GLY A 16 41.81 11.66 -10.71
N VAL A 17 41.65 12.97 -10.79
CA VAL A 17 40.43 13.68 -10.45
C VAL A 17 39.29 13.34 -11.43
N SER A 18 39.59 13.23 -12.74
CA SER A 18 38.56 12.86 -13.76
C SER A 18 38.03 11.43 -13.57
N ILE A 19 38.89 10.48 -13.17
CA ILE A 19 38.49 9.09 -12.91
C ILE A 19 37.69 8.98 -11.59
N ALA A 20 38.03 9.74 -10.55
CA ALA A 20 37.31 9.76 -9.30
C ALA A 20 35.91 10.39 -9.43
N VAL A 21 35.72 11.37 -10.31
CA VAL A 21 34.44 11.99 -10.61
C VAL A 21 33.51 11.06 -11.42
N LEU A 22 34.05 10.23 -12.28
CA LEU A 22 33.30 9.28 -13.10
C LEU A 22 32.83 8.05 -12.31
N SER A 23 33.52 7.66 -11.24
CA SER A 23 33.15 6.51 -10.39
C SER A 23 32.11 6.85 -9.30
N GLY A 24 31.78 8.11 -9.06
CA GLY A 24 30.84 8.57 -8.04
C GLY A 24 29.36 8.53 -8.46
N CYS A 25 29.04 8.16 -9.71
CA CYS A 25 27.65 8.07 -10.17
C CYS A 25 27.07 6.68 -9.87
N ALA A 26 26.72 6.41 -8.60
CA ALA A 26 25.85 5.28 -8.31
C ALA A 26 24.54 5.48 -9.09
N SER A 27 24.32 4.68 -10.13
CA SER A 27 23.05 4.65 -10.83
C SER A 27 22.04 3.96 -9.90
N ILE A 28 20.95 4.62 -9.56
CA ILE A 28 19.84 3.97 -8.88
C ILE A 28 19.19 3.02 -9.87
N SER A 29 19.41 1.72 -9.68
CA SER A 29 18.78 0.70 -10.51
C SER A 29 17.43 0.34 -9.94
N ALA A 30 16.49 -0.04 -10.80
CA ALA A 30 15.20 -0.59 -10.41
C ALA A 30 15.37 -1.79 -9.47
N ASP A 31 16.35 -2.65 -9.74
CA ASP A 31 16.62 -3.85 -8.96
C ASP A 31 17.06 -3.52 -7.52
N HIS A 32 17.87 -2.48 -7.34
CA HIS A 32 18.27 -2.00 -6.01
C HIS A 32 17.06 -1.43 -5.24
N THR A 33 16.20 -0.65 -5.89
CA THR A 33 14.98 -0.11 -5.29
C THR A 33 14.06 -1.23 -4.83
N VAL A 34 13.79 -2.20 -5.71
CA VAL A 34 12.92 -3.36 -5.39
C VAL A 34 13.55 -4.26 -4.31
N ALA A 35 14.86 -4.48 -4.33
CA ALA A 35 15.54 -5.27 -3.30
C ALA A 35 15.40 -4.63 -1.92
N ARG A 36 15.60 -3.31 -1.81
CA ARG A 36 15.42 -2.57 -0.55
C ARG A 36 13.99 -2.67 0.00
N VAL A 37 12.98 -2.54 -0.87
CA VAL A 37 11.58 -2.71 -0.45
C VAL A 37 11.29 -4.14 -0.01
N ASN A 38 11.85 -5.14 -0.72
CA ASN A 38 11.72 -6.54 -0.32
C ASN A 38 12.32 -6.80 1.06
N ASP A 39 13.51 -6.24 1.35
CA ASP A 39 14.16 -6.41 2.65
C ASP A 39 13.36 -5.77 3.78
N GLU A 40 12.81 -4.58 3.55
CA GLU A 40 12.02 -3.84 4.55
C GLU A 40 10.62 -4.45 4.78
N ALA A 41 9.97 -4.96 3.74
CA ALA A 41 8.61 -5.51 3.80
C ALA A 41 8.56 -7.03 3.95
N ALA A 42 9.69 -7.75 3.97
CA ALA A 42 9.77 -9.21 3.92
C ALA A 42 8.92 -9.93 4.97
N SER A 43 8.90 -9.41 6.21
CA SER A 43 8.14 -9.97 7.32
C SER A 43 6.63 -9.82 7.15
N PHE A 44 6.19 -8.90 6.32
CA PHE A 44 4.76 -8.56 6.12
C PHE A 44 4.20 -9.12 4.81
N THR A 45 4.98 -9.09 3.72
CA THR A 45 4.49 -9.47 2.39
C THR A 45 4.42 -10.99 2.18
N GLU A 46 5.20 -11.79 2.92
CA GLU A 46 5.29 -13.25 2.77
C GLU A 46 5.59 -13.71 1.33
N GLY A 47 6.17 -12.82 0.52
CA GLY A 47 6.50 -13.03 -0.88
C GLY A 47 7.53 -12.02 -1.35
N ARG A 48 7.99 -12.13 -2.61
CA ARG A 48 8.96 -11.23 -3.21
C ARG A 48 8.34 -10.40 -4.32
N LEU A 49 8.57 -9.10 -4.26
CA LEU A 49 8.26 -8.16 -5.32
C LEU A 49 9.29 -8.30 -6.44
N VAL A 50 8.81 -8.24 -7.68
CA VAL A 50 9.64 -8.20 -8.89
C VAL A 50 9.04 -7.17 -9.84
N LEU A 51 9.84 -6.20 -10.27
CA LEU A 51 9.44 -5.26 -11.33
C LEU A 51 9.77 -5.89 -12.69
N ALA A 52 8.75 -6.27 -13.45
CA ALA A 52 8.93 -6.88 -14.76
C ALA A 52 9.17 -5.80 -15.84
N ARG A 53 10.39 -5.79 -16.40
CA ARG A 53 10.82 -4.85 -17.46
C ARG A 53 10.94 -5.52 -18.82
N THR A 54 11.12 -6.85 -18.83
CA THR A 54 11.30 -7.63 -20.04
C THR A 54 10.11 -8.59 -20.26
N ASP A 55 9.92 -9.03 -21.51
CA ASP A 55 8.89 -10.01 -21.84
C ASP A 55 9.10 -11.34 -21.12
N ALA A 56 10.36 -11.77 -20.94
CA ALA A 56 10.71 -12.98 -20.19
C ALA A 56 10.29 -12.89 -18.70
N GLU A 57 10.44 -11.70 -18.07
CA GLU A 57 10.00 -11.48 -16.69
C GLU A 57 8.47 -11.44 -16.61
N ARG A 58 7.80 -10.86 -17.61
CA ARG A 58 6.33 -10.86 -17.69
C ARG A 58 5.77 -12.29 -17.82
N GLU A 59 6.39 -13.12 -18.66
CA GLU A 59 5.98 -14.52 -18.81
C GLU A 59 6.21 -15.35 -17.54
N LYS A 60 7.32 -15.15 -16.83
CA LYS A 60 7.55 -15.79 -15.52
C LYS A 60 6.46 -15.41 -14.50
N ARG A 61 6.05 -14.14 -14.48
CA ARG A 61 4.95 -13.68 -13.61
C ARG A 61 3.62 -14.33 -14.00
N SER A 62 3.30 -14.35 -15.29
CA SER A 62 2.09 -14.99 -15.81
C SER A 62 2.05 -16.48 -15.51
N SER A 63 3.18 -17.18 -15.61
CA SER A 63 3.26 -18.61 -15.26
C SER A 63 3.07 -18.83 -13.75
N ALA A 64 3.68 -18.03 -12.90
CA ALA A 64 3.49 -18.08 -11.45
C ALA A 64 2.03 -17.80 -11.05
N ALA A 65 1.39 -16.82 -11.69
CA ALA A 65 -0.02 -16.53 -11.46
C ALA A 65 -0.93 -17.71 -11.84
N ARG A 66 -0.69 -18.36 -12.98
CA ARG A 66 -1.42 -19.57 -13.42
C ARG A 66 -1.25 -20.74 -12.44
N GLU A 67 -0.06 -20.92 -11.89
CA GLU A 67 0.20 -21.97 -10.90
C GLU A 67 -0.58 -21.74 -9.60
N LEU A 68 -0.61 -20.49 -9.11
CA LEU A 68 -1.36 -20.12 -7.91
C LEU A 68 -2.88 -20.25 -8.11
N LEU A 69 -3.40 -19.94 -9.29
CA LEU A 69 -4.82 -20.04 -9.63
C LEU A 69 -5.30 -21.49 -9.89
N ALA A 70 -4.40 -22.44 -10.02
CA ALA A 70 -4.75 -23.86 -10.24
C ALA A 70 -5.36 -24.55 -9.01
N LYS A 71 -5.32 -23.91 -7.84
CA LYS A 71 -5.81 -24.44 -6.56
C LYS A 71 -6.69 -23.39 -5.87
N PRO A 72 -7.55 -23.80 -4.90
CA PRO A 72 -8.27 -22.85 -4.06
C PRO A 72 -7.29 -21.88 -3.39
N LEU A 73 -7.53 -20.58 -3.60
CA LEU A 73 -6.61 -19.52 -3.23
C LEU A 73 -6.73 -19.18 -1.74
N GLY A 74 -5.74 -19.56 -0.92
CA GLY A 74 -5.65 -19.14 0.48
C GLY A 74 -5.24 -17.67 0.62
N GLN A 75 -5.29 -17.13 1.84
CA GLN A 75 -4.96 -15.72 2.10
C GLN A 75 -3.50 -15.38 1.74
N ARG A 76 -2.57 -16.27 2.08
CA ARG A 76 -1.14 -16.12 1.77
C ARG A 76 -0.89 -16.18 0.25
N GLU A 77 -1.50 -17.14 -0.40
CA GLU A 77 -1.41 -17.32 -1.86
C GLU A 77 -2.05 -16.15 -2.60
N ALA A 78 -3.10 -15.52 -2.05
CA ALA A 78 -3.71 -14.31 -2.58
C ALA A 78 -2.72 -13.12 -2.55
N VAL A 79 -1.98 -12.95 -1.45
CA VAL A 79 -0.91 -11.95 -1.38
C VAL A 79 0.18 -12.24 -2.41
N GLN A 80 0.66 -13.49 -2.50
CA GLN A 80 1.68 -13.88 -3.48
C GLN A 80 1.21 -13.66 -4.92
N LEU A 81 -0.05 -13.97 -5.21
CA LEU A 81 -0.66 -13.72 -6.51
C LEU A 81 -0.71 -12.22 -6.84
N ALA A 82 -1.12 -11.38 -5.90
CA ALA A 82 -1.11 -9.93 -6.09
C ALA A 82 0.30 -9.40 -6.36
N LEU A 83 1.31 -9.87 -5.58
CA LEU A 83 2.71 -9.47 -5.78
C LEU A 83 3.24 -9.90 -7.16
N ALA A 84 2.82 -11.07 -7.64
CA ALA A 84 3.22 -11.58 -8.94
C ALA A 84 2.42 -10.98 -10.11
N ASN A 85 1.12 -10.68 -9.95
CA ASN A 85 0.22 -10.39 -11.08
C ASN A 85 -0.27 -8.94 -11.16
N SER A 86 -0.43 -8.22 -10.03
CA SER A 86 -1.10 -6.92 -10.01
C SER A 86 -0.39 -5.85 -10.85
N PRO A 87 -1.04 -5.28 -11.88
CA PRO A 87 -0.51 -4.14 -12.62
C PRO A 87 -0.36 -2.89 -11.75
N ALA A 88 -1.24 -2.70 -10.75
CA ALA A 88 -1.16 -1.58 -9.82
C ALA A 88 0.14 -1.62 -9.00
N LEU A 89 0.55 -2.81 -8.52
CA LEU A 89 1.84 -2.98 -7.85
C LEU A 89 3.03 -2.75 -8.78
N GLN A 90 2.94 -3.14 -10.06
CA GLN A 90 3.98 -2.84 -11.04
C GLN A 90 4.12 -1.34 -11.29
N ALA A 91 3.00 -0.63 -11.41
CA ALA A 91 2.98 0.83 -11.53
C ALA A 91 3.58 1.50 -10.29
N LEU A 92 3.21 1.02 -9.09
CA LEU A 92 3.74 1.50 -7.82
C LEU A 92 5.27 1.35 -7.73
N LEU A 93 5.80 0.17 -8.08
CA LEU A 93 7.25 -0.08 -8.08
C LEU A 93 7.99 0.80 -9.12
N ALA A 94 7.40 0.98 -10.29
CA ALA A 94 7.97 1.85 -11.32
C ALA A 94 7.98 3.32 -10.88
N GLN A 95 6.89 3.79 -10.26
CA GLN A 95 6.78 5.14 -9.68
C GLN A 95 7.82 5.36 -8.57
N GLY A 96 7.98 4.42 -7.64
CA GLY A 96 8.97 4.51 -6.58
C GLY A 96 10.41 4.51 -7.12
N TRP A 97 10.67 3.77 -8.20
CA TRP A 97 11.97 3.85 -8.90
C TRP A 97 12.16 5.24 -9.52
N ALA A 98 11.16 5.82 -10.18
CA ALA A 98 11.23 7.17 -10.75
C ALA A 98 11.49 8.23 -9.66
N GLU A 99 10.76 8.20 -8.54
CA GLU A 99 10.98 9.11 -7.41
C GLU A 99 12.40 9.00 -6.82
N SER A 100 12.91 7.77 -6.73
CA SER A 100 14.29 7.54 -6.27
C SER A 100 15.33 8.08 -7.26
N ALA A 101 15.07 7.97 -8.57
CA ALA A 101 15.93 8.53 -9.61
C ALA A 101 15.91 10.06 -9.62
N ASP A 102 14.73 10.67 -9.47
CA ASP A 102 14.58 12.13 -9.33
C ASP A 102 15.29 12.66 -8.08
N ALA A 103 15.16 11.96 -6.96
CA ALA A 103 15.86 12.29 -5.74
C ALA A 103 17.40 12.24 -5.93
N ALA A 104 17.89 11.23 -6.65
CA ALA A 104 19.31 11.10 -6.97
C ALA A 104 19.84 12.20 -7.88
N GLN A 105 19.00 12.70 -8.80
CA GLN A 105 19.36 13.77 -9.73
C GLN A 105 19.80 15.05 -9.00
N VAL A 106 19.22 15.33 -7.82
CA VAL A 106 19.60 16.47 -6.97
C VAL A 106 21.07 16.42 -6.55
N GLY A 107 21.62 15.22 -6.35
CA GLY A 107 23.02 15.02 -5.96
C GLY A 107 24.04 15.10 -7.09
N ARG A 108 23.59 15.25 -8.36
CA ARG A 108 24.49 15.28 -9.53
C ARG A 108 25.01 16.68 -9.80
N ILE A 109 26.21 16.74 -10.38
CA ILE A 109 26.78 17.98 -10.86
C ILE A 109 26.06 18.36 -12.17
N ALA A 110 25.73 19.65 -12.31
CA ALA A 110 25.19 20.16 -13.57
C ALA A 110 26.19 19.98 -14.71
N ASN A 111 25.70 19.63 -15.89
CA ASN A 111 26.57 19.48 -17.06
C ASN A 111 27.20 20.81 -17.46
N PRO A 112 28.48 20.83 -17.89
CA PRO A 112 29.09 22.04 -18.42
C PRO A 112 28.41 22.46 -19.71
N ILE A 113 28.34 23.77 -19.94
CA ILE A 113 27.78 24.37 -21.14
C ILE A 113 28.95 24.66 -22.10
N PHE A 114 28.97 24.01 -23.26
CA PHE A 114 29.86 24.37 -24.34
C PHE A 114 29.16 25.31 -25.31
N SER A 115 29.76 26.50 -25.55
CA SER A 115 29.26 27.46 -26.54
C SER A 115 30.25 27.64 -27.66
N PHE A 116 29.75 27.64 -28.90
CA PHE A 116 30.47 27.95 -30.09
C PHE A 116 29.84 29.19 -30.72
N GLU A 117 30.67 30.19 -30.98
CA GLU A 117 30.26 31.45 -31.58
C GLU A 117 31.05 31.69 -32.84
N ARG A 118 30.41 32.14 -33.91
CA ARG A 118 31.02 32.57 -35.13
C ARG A 118 30.45 33.92 -35.54
N MET A 119 31.29 34.95 -35.48
CA MET A 119 30.92 36.29 -35.92
C MET A 119 31.72 36.66 -37.17
N VAL A 120 31.05 37.29 -38.12
CA VAL A 120 31.67 37.86 -39.35
C VAL A 120 31.33 39.33 -39.36
N ALA A 121 32.35 40.18 -39.46
CA ALA A 121 32.19 41.62 -39.54
C ALA A 121 33.13 42.16 -40.64
N GLY A 122 32.59 42.45 -41.84
CA GLY A 122 33.39 42.79 -43.01
C GLY A 122 34.38 41.68 -43.36
N ASP A 123 35.68 41.98 -43.42
CA ASP A 123 36.76 41.05 -43.71
C ASP A 123 37.26 40.27 -42.48
N SER A 124 36.70 40.49 -41.31
CA SER A 124 37.07 39.79 -40.09
C SER A 124 36.15 38.64 -39.78
N LEU A 125 36.72 37.49 -39.35
CA LEU A 125 36.01 36.32 -38.85
C LEU A 125 36.50 36.00 -37.44
N ASP A 126 35.58 36.07 -36.47
CA ASP A 126 35.85 35.67 -35.08
C ASP A 126 35.19 34.34 -34.76
N ILE A 127 35.97 33.42 -34.23
CA ILE A 127 35.52 32.12 -33.75
C ILE A 127 35.71 32.03 -32.24
N GLY A 128 34.63 32.17 -31.49
CA GLY A 128 34.57 32.02 -30.06
C GLY A 128 34.27 30.57 -29.66
N ARG A 129 34.96 30.09 -28.64
CA ARG A 129 34.66 28.78 -27.97
C ARG A 129 34.76 29.01 -26.49
N SER A 130 33.70 28.62 -25.76
CA SER A 130 33.71 28.70 -24.32
C SER A 130 33.18 27.44 -23.69
N LEU A 131 33.65 27.13 -22.46
CA LEU A 131 33.19 26.06 -21.60
C LEU A 131 32.90 26.66 -20.24
N ALA A 132 31.61 26.67 -19.87
CA ALA A 132 31.13 27.21 -18.61
C ALA A 132 30.67 26.11 -17.67
N PHE A 133 30.94 26.24 -16.37
CA PHE A 133 30.46 25.36 -15.34
C PHE A 133 30.26 26.10 -14.01
N GLY A 134 29.24 25.66 -13.23
CA GLY A 134 28.97 26.22 -11.90
C GLY A 134 30.04 25.77 -10.89
N LEU A 135 30.86 26.70 -10.42
CA LEU A 135 31.89 26.39 -9.42
C LEU A 135 31.24 26.06 -8.07
N LEU A 136 30.19 26.76 -7.70
CA LEU A 136 29.43 26.51 -6.47
C LEU A 136 28.75 25.12 -6.49
N ASP A 137 28.27 24.69 -7.66
CA ASP A 137 27.71 23.36 -7.85
C ASP A 137 28.72 22.25 -7.53
N VAL A 138 29.98 22.42 -7.91
CA VAL A 138 31.06 21.47 -7.59
C VAL A 138 31.39 21.48 -6.08
N LEU A 139 31.49 22.66 -5.49
CA LEU A 139 31.80 22.80 -4.07
C LEU A 139 30.71 22.27 -3.14
N THR A 140 29.44 22.35 -3.57
CA THR A 140 28.29 21.89 -2.79
C THR A 140 27.91 20.42 -3.04
N VAL A 141 28.63 19.67 -3.91
CA VAL A 141 28.36 18.26 -4.22
C VAL A 141 28.15 17.39 -2.95
N PRO A 142 29.00 17.45 -1.92
CA PRO A 142 28.82 16.61 -0.73
C PRO A 142 27.50 16.93 0.00
N ALA A 143 27.10 18.20 0.08
CA ALA A 143 25.86 18.62 0.69
C ALA A 143 24.64 18.20 -0.16
N ARG A 144 24.73 18.36 -1.49
CA ARG A 144 23.69 17.90 -2.45
C ARG A 144 23.51 16.40 -2.42
N GLN A 145 24.59 15.62 -2.34
CA GLN A 145 24.52 14.16 -2.17
C GLN A 145 23.87 13.80 -0.82
N GLY A 146 24.17 14.54 0.24
CA GLY A 146 23.51 14.35 1.54
C GLY A 146 22.01 14.55 1.47
N VAL A 147 21.52 15.58 0.75
CA VAL A 147 20.09 15.81 0.49
C VAL A 147 19.49 14.68 -0.36
N ALA A 148 20.17 14.29 -1.45
CA ALA A 148 19.73 13.23 -2.34
C ALA A 148 19.55 11.92 -1.59
N ASN A 149 20.53 11.50 -0.78
CA ASN A 149 20.48 10.25 -0.02
C ASN A 149 19.29 10.23 0.96
N ARG A 150 18.99 11.35 1.63
CA ARG A 150 17.84 11.41 2.55
C ARG A 150 16.51 11.38 1.80
N ARG A 151 16.42 12.01 0.64
CA ARG A 151 15.22 11.93 -0.23
C ARG A 151 15.02 10.53 -0.78
N ILE A 152 16.08 9.82 -1.17
CA ILE A 152 16.02 8.43 -1.60
C ILE A 152 15.51 7.54 -0.47
N GLU A 153 16.05 7.69 0.75
CA GLU A 153 15.60 6.96 1.93
C GLU A 153 14.10 7.20 2.20
N GLN A 154 13.67 8.45 2.14
CA GLN A 154 12.28 8.84 2.30
C GLN A 154 11.38 8.20 1.24
N SER A 155 11.77 8.24 -0.05
CA SER A 155 10.98 7.65 -1.15
C SER A 155 10.89 6.13 -1.04
N LEU A 156 11.96 5.45 -0.61
CA LEU A 156 11.95 4.01 -0.36
C LEU A 156 11.02 3.61 0.79
N LEU A 157 11.05 4.35 1.90
CA LEU A 157 10.13 4.11 3.01
C LEU A 157 8.68 4.37 2.61
N ARG A 158 8.42 5.42 1.82
CA ARG A 158 7.10 5.70 1.27
C ARG A 158 6.61 4.56 0.37
N LEU A 159 7.43 4.11 -0.57
CA LEU A 159 7.11 2.97 -1.41
C LEU A 159 6.82 1.71 -0.57
N THR A 160 7.61 1.46 0.46
CA THR A 160 7.37 0.33 1.39
C THR A 160 6.02 0.46 2.08
N THR A 161 5.63 1.66 2.54
CA THR A 161 4.32 1.86 3.18
C THR A 161 3.17 1.61 2.20
N GLU A 162 3.30 2.03 0.96
CA GLU A 162 2.28 1.82 -0.09
C GLU A 162 2.15 0.33 -0.47
N VAL A 163 3.26 -0.42 -0.49
CA VAL A 163 3.25 -1.89 -0.66
C VAL A 163 2.53 -2.57 0.50
N VAL A 164 2.78 -2.17 1.74
CA VAL A 164 2.09 -2.70 2.93
C VAL A 164 0.59 -2.43 2.85
N ASP A 165 0.18 -1.25 2.39
CA ASP A 165 -1.23 -0.91 2.20
C ASP A 165 -1.90 -1.81 1.16
N GLN A 166 -1.24 -2.05 0.02
CA GLN A 166 -1.75 -2.96 -1.02
C GLN A 166 -1.89 -4.39 -0.50
N VAL A 167 -0.89 -4.91 0.23
CA VAL A 167 -0.99 -6.24 0.84
C VAL A 167 -2.12 -6.32 1.86
N THR A 168 -2.33 -5.28 2.66
CA THR A 168 -3.44 -5.21 3.62
C THR A 168 -4.79 -5.22 2.91
N GLN A 169 -4.93 -4.47 1.81
CA GLN A 169 -6.14 -4.48 0.99
C GLN A 169 -6.42 -5.85 0.39
N VAL A 170 -5.38 -6.56 -0.10
CA VAL A 170 -5.53 -7.94 -0.60
C VAL A 170 -6.05 -8.86 0.49
N ARG A 171 -5.46 -8.84 1.69
CA ARG A 171 -5.90 -9.67 2.82
C ARG A 171 -7.35 -9.41 3.19
N GLN A 172 -7.74 -8.14 3.29
CA GLN A 172 -9.11 -7.74 3.61
C GLN A 172 -10.10 -8.12 2.52
N ALA A 173 -9.77 -7.91 1.23
CA ALA A 173 -10.61 -8.28 0.11
C ALA A 173 -10.80 -9.80 0.03
N TRP A 174 -9.75 -10.57 0.29
CA TRP A 174 -9.84 -12.03 0.35
C TRP A 174 -10.79 -12.51 1.47
N VAL A 175 -10.66 -11.94 2.68
CA VAL A 175 -11.54 -12.27 3.82
C VAL A 175 -13.00 -11.96 3.47
N ARG A 176 -13.28 -10.79 2.89
CA ARG A 176 -14.64 -10.41 2.46
C ARG A 176 -15.18 -11.35 1.40
N ALA A 177 -14.38 -11.71 0.41
CA ALA A 177 -14.82 -12.57 -0.69
C ALA A 177 -15.16 -13.99 -0.21
N VAL A 178 -14.33 -14.57 0.68
CA VAL A 178 -14.59 -15.90 1.25
C VAL A 178 -15.82 -15.89 2.16
N ALA A 179 -15.94 -14.91 3.07
CA ALA A 179 -17.07 -14.77 3.96
C ALA A 179 -18.40 -14.55 3.19
N ALA A 180 -18.38 -13.68 2.18
CA ALA A 180 -19.56 -13.44 1.34
C ALA A 180 -19.98 -14.70 0.55
N GLY A 181 -19.01 -15.49 0.07
CA GLY A 181 -19.27 -16.79 -0.56
C GLY A 181 -19.89 -17.80 0.42
N GLN A 182 -19.41 -17.83 1.66
CA GLN A 182 -19.97 -18.67 2.74
C GLN A 182 -21.39 -18.25 3.08
N THR A 183 -21.64 -16.95 3.21
CA THR A 183 -22.96 -16.37 3.47
C THR A 183 -23.94 -16.69 2.35
N LEU A 184 -23.52 -16.58 1.08
CA LEU A 184 -24.35 -16.92 -0.07
C LEU A 184 -24.78 -18.40 -0.04
N ARG A 185 -23.83 -19.33 0.16
CA ARG A 185 -24.18 -20.76 0.23
C ARG A 185 -25.18 -21.06 1.35
N TYR A 186 -25.00 -20.44 2.50
CA TYR A 186 -25.92 -20.62 3.61
C TYR A 186 -27.30 -19.98 3.31
N ALA A 187 -27.34 -18.79 2.71
CA ALA A 187 -28.58 -18.15 2.27
C ALA A 187 -29.35 -18.99 1.25
N GLN A 188 -28.65 -19.69 0.36
CA GLN A 188 -29.28 -20.63 -0.59
C GLN A 188 -29.93 -21.80 0.15
N GLN A 189 -29.23 -22.43 1.12
CA GLN A 189 -29.80 -23.52 1.91
C GLN A 189 -31.05 -23.10 2.71
N VAL A 190 -30.99 -21.87 3.25
CA VAL A 190 -32.14 -21.28 3.97
C VAL A 190 -33.31 -21.04 3.02
N PHE A 191 -33.06 -20.52 1.82
CA PHE A 191 -34.08 -20.30 0.81
C PHE A 191 -34.75 -21.61 0.40
N ASP A 192 -33.99 -22.66 0.10
CA ASP A 192 -34.51 -23.96 -0.32
C ASP A 192 -35.41 -24.57 0.80
N SER A 193 -34.98 -24.42 2.06
CA SER A 193 -35.75 -24.86 3.23
C SER A 193 -37.04 -24.03 3.42
N ALA A 194 -36.97 -22.72 3.23
CA ALA A 194 -38.12 -21.82 3.33
C ALA A 194 -39.13 -22.06 2.21
N GLU A 195 -38.69 -22.37 1.00
CA GLU A 195 -39.57 -22.72 -0.13
C GLU A 195 -40.33 -24.01 0.17
N ALA A 196 -39.62 -25.05 0.64
CA ALA A 196 -40.25 -26.32 1.05
C ALA A 196 -41.28 -26.13 2.16
N SER A 197 -40.97 -25.27 3.17
CA SER A 197 -41.91 -24.95 4.28
C SER A 197 -43.14 -24.20 3.76
N ALA A 198 -42.99 -23.22 2.89
CA ALA A 198 -44.12 -22.47 2.34
C ALA A 198 -45.03 -23.35 1.48
N GLU A 199 -44.44 -24.28 0.68
CA GLU A 199 -45.21 -25.26 -0.08
C GLU A 199 -45.95 -26.24 0.80
N LEU A 200 -45.32 -26.75 1.85
CA LEU A 200 -45.97 -27.60 2.85
C LEU A 200 -47.15 -26.87 3.52
N ALA A 201 -46.93 -25.61 3.95
CA ALA A 201 -47.97 -24.79 4.56
C ALA A 201 -49.17 -24.55 3.64
N ARG A 202 -48.94 -24.39 2.33
CA ARG A 202 -49.99 -24.27 1.30
C ARG A 202 -50.80 -25.54 1.19
N ARG A 203 -50.15 -26.72 1.12
CA ARG A 203 -50.81 -28.01 1.05
C ARG A 203 -51.59 -28.34 2.33
N MET A 204 -51.02 -28.08 3.47
CA MET A 204 -51.67 -28.32 4.77
C MET A 204 -52.90 -27.41 4.95
N GLN A 205 -52.89 -26.18 4.44
CA GLN A 205 -54.04 -25.32 4.46
C GLN A 205 -55.15 -25.85 3.53
N SER A 206 -54.80 -26.36 2.33
CA SER A 206 -55.80 -26.88 1.37
C SER A 206 -56.60 -28.06 1.91
N VAL A 207 -56.01 -28.85 2.82
CA VAL A 207 -56.67 -29.96 3.52
C VAL A 207 -57.22 -29.60 4.89
N GLY A 208 -57.23 -28.30 5.24
CA GLY A 208 -57.84 -27.80 6.49
C GLY A 208 -56.98 -27.90 7.76
N ASN A 209 -55.73 -28.42 7.66
CA ASN A 209 -54.86 -28.62 8.84
C ASN A 209 -54.14 -27.33 9.27
N PHE A 210 -53.98 -26.33 8.37
CA PHE A 210 -53.40 -25.03 8.67
C PHE A 210 -54.40 -23.90 8.48
N ASN A 211 -54.37 -22.90 9.37
CA ASN A 211 -55.16 -21.70 9.23
C ASN A 211 -54.45 -20.67 8.29
N ARG A 212 -55.18 -19.63 7.90
CA ARG A 212 -54.67 -18.57 6.99
C ARG A 212 -53.48 -17.82 7.56
N ILE A 213 -53.43 -17.61 8.89
CA ILE A 213 -52.34 -16.86 9.53
C ILE A 213 -51.05 -17.66 9.48
N THR A 214 -51.13 -18.94 9.75
CA THR A 214 -50.00 -19.87 9.67
C THR A 214 -49.36 -19.89 8.25
N ARG A 215 -50.19 -20.08 7.23
CA ARG A 215 -49.75 -20.03 5.86
C ARG A 215 -49.09 -18.68 5.54
N ALA A 216 -49.71 -17.56 5.97
CA ALA A 216 -49.18 -16.24 5.75
C ALA A 216 -47.77 -16.03 6.39
N ARG A 217 -47.55 -16.60 7.60
CA ARG A 217 -46.25 -16.58 8.29
C ARG A 217 -45.19 -17.33 7.51
N GLU A 218 -45.47 -18.52 6.99
CA GLU A 218 -44.53 -19.30 6.17
C GLU A 218 -44.24 -18.64 4.85
N GLN A 219 -45.26 -18.03 4.24
CA GLN A 219 -45.09 -17.25 3.01
C GLN A 219 -44.22 -15.99 3.26
N SER A 220 -44.35 -15.33 4.40
CA SER A 220 -43.48 -14.19 4.79
C SER A 220 -42.04 -14.63 4.98
N PHE A 221 -41.81 -15.76 5.66
CA PHE A 221 -40.47 -16.30 5.84
C PHE A 221 -39.80 -16.64 4.51
N TYR A 222 -40.54 -17.24 3.57
CA TYR A 222 -40.05 -17.49 2.21
C TYR A 222 -39.69 -16.19 1.48
N ALA A 223 -40.53 -15.16 1.55
CA ALA A 223 -40.26 -13.85 0.95
C ALA A 223 -38.99 -13.18 1.55
N ASP A 224 -38.84 -13.27 2.86
CA ASP A 224 -37.63 -12.78 3.56
C ASP A 224 -36.38 -13.55 3.15
N ALA A 225 -36.48 -14.88 3.03
CA ALA A 225 -35.35 -15.72 2.58
C ALA A 225 -34.97 -15.40 1.11
N ALA A 226 -35.94 -15.19 0.23
CA ALA A 226 -35.70 -14.77 -1.15
C ALA A 226 -34.98 -13.43 -1.21
N THR A 227 -35.38 -12.46 -0.40
CA THR A 227 -34.74 -11.13 -0.33
C THR A 227 -33.29 -11.25 0.21
N ARG A 228 -33.08 -12.07 1.24
CA ARG A 228 -31.74 -12.34 1.79
C ARG A 228 -30.82 -13.02 0.76
N LEU A 229 -31.35 -14.00 0.03
CA LEU A 229 -30.60 -14.68 -1.03
C LEU A 229 -30.19 -13.70 -2.13
N ALA A 230 -31.10 -12.85 -2.61
CA ALA A 230 -30.79 -11.85 -3.62
C ALA A 230 -29.70 -10.87 -3.15
N THR A 231 -29.77 -10.42 -1.89
CA THR A 231 -28.78 -9.56 -1.26
C THR A 231 -27.42 -10.27 -1.14
N ALA A 232 -27.40 -11.51 -0.65
CA ALA A 232 -26.18 -12.30 -0.50
C ALA A 232 -25.49 -12.59 -1.86
N THR A 233 -26.31 -12.84 -2.90
CA THR A 233 -25.81 -13.03 -4.28
C THR A 233 -25.08 -11.78 -4.78
N HIS A 234 -25.68 -10.60 -4.60
CA HIS A 234 -25.03 -9.34 -4.96
C HIS A 234 -23.75 -9.10 -4.15
N GLN A 235 -23.80 -9.30 -2.83
CA GLN A 235 -22.64 -9.10 -1.95
C GLN A 235 -21.49 -10.05 -2.28
N ALA A 236 -21.77 -11.31 -2.58
CA ALA A 236 -20.76 -12.28 -2.99
C ALA A 236 -20.11 -11.89 -4.33
N THR A 237 -20.92 -11.44 -5.29
CA THR A 237 -20.42 -10.94 -6.58
C THR A 237 -19.56 -9.69 -6.36
N ALA A 238 -20.03 -8.72 -5.60
CA ALA A 238 -19.31 -7.47 -5.35
C ALA A 238 -17.96 -7.71 -4.64
N ALA A 239 -17.94 -8.57 -3.61
CA ALA A 239 -16.72 -8.92 -2.88
C ALA A 239 -15.73 -9.71 -3.73
N ARG A 240 -16.22 -10.62 -4.59
CA ARG A 240 -15.38 -11.33 -5.56
C ARG A 240 -14.75 -10.37 -6.57
N GLU A 241 -15.52 -9.44 -7.12
CA GLU A 241 -15.03 -8.45 -8.07
C GLU A 241 -14.06 -7.45 -7.41
N GLU A 242 -14.25 -7.09 -6.14
CA GLU A 242 -13.28 -6.33 -5.36
C GLU A 242 -11.94 -7.09 -5.27
N LEU A 243 -11.97 -8.39 -4.96
CA LEU A 243 -10.78 -9.23 -4.90
C LEU A 243 -10.11 -9.34 -6.27
N VAL A 244 -10.85 -9.57 -7.34
CA VAL A 244 -10.33 -9.63 -8.72
C VAL A 244 -9.57 -8.34 -9.07
N ARG A 245 -10.14 -7.17 -8.74
CA ARG A 245 -9.49 -5.87 -8.99
C ARG A 245 -8.19 -5.70 -8.19
N VAL A 246 -8.20 -6.05 -6.92
CA VAL A 246 -7.02 -5.88 -6.04
C VAL A 246 -5.91 -6.87 -6.41
N LEU A 247 -6.25 -8.08 -6.84
CA LEU A 247 -5.30 -9.07 -7.36
C LEU A 247 -4.79 -8.70 -8.77
N GLY A 248 -5.50 -7.81 -9.48
CA GLY A 248 -5.18 -7.41 -10.85
C GLY A 248 -5.37 -8.53 -11.86
N LEU A 249 -6.40 -9.38 -11.68
CA LEU A 249 -6.71 -10.48 -12.59
C LEU A 249 -7.36 -9.95 -13.87
N ASP A 250 -6.98 -10.53 -15.00
CA ASP A 250 -7.70 -10.36 -16.25
C ASP A 250 -8.97 -11.25 -16.29
N GLU A 251 -9.80 -11.09 -17.33
CA GLU A 251 -11.06 -11.80 -17.44
C GLU A 251 -10.90 -13.33 -17.45
N ALA A 252 -9.88 -13.84 -18.14
CA ALA A 252 -9.60 -15.28 -18.21
C ALA A 252 -9.14 -15.83 -16.85
N GLN A 253 -8.28 -15.10 -16.13
CA GLN A 253 -7.82 -15.43 -14.78
C GLN A 253 -8.96 -15.36 -13.76
N ALA A 254 -9.84 -14.37 -13.88
CA ALA A 254 -10.99 -14.20 -12.98
C ALA A 254 -11.95 -15.39 -13.05
N LEU A 255 -12.13 -15.97 -14.24
CA LEU A 255 -12.96 -17.17 -14.42
C LEU A 255 -12.36 -18.42 -13.74
N THR A 256 -11.03 -18.52 -13.62
CA THR A 256 -10.34 -19.64 -12.99
C THR A 256 -10.17 -19.50 -11.48
N LEU A 257 -10.46 -18.31 -10.92
CA LEU A 257 -10.31 -18.03 -9.49
C LEU A 257 -11.23 -18.93 -8.65
N GLN A 258 -10.63 -19.76 -7.85
CA GLN A 258 -11.31 -20.61 -6.85
C GLN A 258 -10.99 -20.10 -5.44
N LEU A 259 -12.00 -19.99 -4.60
CA LEU A 259 -11.86 -19.60 -3.19
C LEU A 259 -12.23 -20.76 -2.28
N PRO A 260 -11.68 -20.85 -1.07
CA PRO A 260 -12.08 -21.85 -0.11
C PRO A 260 -13.55 -21.66 0.30
N GLU A 261 -14.18 -22.71 0.75
CA GLU A 261 -15.59 -22.69 1.12
C GLU A 261 -15.86 -21.87 2.39
N ARG A 262 -14.90 -21.79 3.30
CA ARG A 262 -15.02 -21.07 4.57
C ARG A 262 -13.70 -20.39 4.92
N LEU A 263 -13.80 -19.42 5.83
CA LEU A 263 -12.63 -18.80 6.45
C LEU A 263 -11.82 -19.84 7.25
N PRO A 264 -10.52 -19.61 7.48
CA PRO A 264 -9.70 -20.45 8.33
C PRO A 264 -10.25 -20.47 9.77
N ASP A 265 -10.03 -21.59 10.46
CA ASP A 265 -10.42 -21.68 11.89
C ASP A 265 -9.70 -20.62 12.72
N LEU A 266 -10.38 -20.15 13.79
CA LEU A 266 -9.81 -19.20 14.74
C LEU A 266 -8.53 -19.77 15.37
N PRO A 267 -7.49 -18.95 15.63
CA PRO A 267 -6.33 -19.39 16.39
C PRO A 267 -6.76 -19.88 17.79
N LYS A 268 -6.04 -20.85 18.32
CA LYS A 268 -6.35 -21.44 19.65
C LYS A 268 -6.28 -20.42 20.78
N GLN A 269 -5.40 -19.43 20.65
CA GLN A 269 -5.20 -18.35 21.62
C GLN A 269 -5.03 -17.02 20.88
N ALA A 270 -5.60 -15.96 21.43
CA ALA A 270 -5.38 -14.61 20.95
C ALA A 270 -3.93 -14.16 21.24
N LEU A 271 -3.44 -13.21 20.44
CA LEU A 271 -2.14 -12.57 20.70
C LEU A 271 -2.17 -11.83 22.04
N GLU A 272 -1.10 -11.95 22.80
CA GLU A 272 -0.93 -11.25 24.08
C GLU A 272 -0.54 -9.78 23.85
N PRO A 273 -1.00 -8.82 24.68
CA PRO A 273 -0.70 -7.40 24.52
C PRO A 273 0.80 -7.10 24.52
N GLN A 274 1.55 -7.81 25.37
CA GLN A 274 3.01 -7.62 25.51
C GLN A 274 3.75 -8.07 24.24
N SER A 275 3.33 -9.17 23.61
CA SER A 275 3.92 -9.63 22.36
C SER A 275 3.65 -8.66 21.20
N VAL A 276 2.44 -8.10 21.11
CA VAL A 276 2.07 -7.08 20.12
C VAL A 276 2.88 -5.80 20.33
N ALA A 277 3.02 -5.33 21.58
CA ALA A 277 3.84 -4.16 21.90
C ALA A 277 5.33 -4.39 21.54
N ALA A 278 5.88 -5.57 21.84
CA ALA A 278 7.25 -5.93 21.50
C ALA A 278 7.50 -6.03 19.97
N MET A 279 6.52 -6.48 19.20
CA MET A 279 6.59 -6.47 17.73
C MET A 279 6.58 -5.03 17.18
N ALA A 280 5.74 -4.15 17.72
CA ALA A 280 5.58 -2.78 17.26
C ALA A 280 6.78 -1.87 17.60
N THR A 281 7.59 -2.18 18.62
CA THR A 281 8.77 -1.38 18.99
C THR A 281 9.94 -1.53 18.01
N ARG A 282 9.94 -2.52 17.14
CA ARG A 282 11.05 -2.84 16.20
C ARG A 282 11.07 -2.02 14.91
N GLY A 283 10.75 -0.73 14.99
CA GLY A 283 10.94 0.18 13.86
C GLY A 283 9.73 0.37 12.96
N ARG A 284 8.66 0.94 13.53
CA ARG A 284 7.44 1.30 12.81
C ARG A 284 7.72 2.18 11.60
N LEU A 285 7.12 1.84 10.46
CA LEU A 285 7.32 2.55 9.19
C LEU A 285 6.81 3.99 9.24
N ASP A 286 5.71 4.26 9.96
CA ASP A 286 5.15 5.62 10.10
C ASP A 286 6.13 6.57 10.81
N ILE A 287 6.77 6.12 11.89
CA ILE A 287 7.75 6.92 12.63
C ILE A 287 9.03 7.10 11.79
N ARG A 288 9.53 6.01 11.16
CA ARG A 288 10.70 6.06 10.29
C ARG A 288 10.50 6.98 9.08
N LEU A 289 9.32 6.96 8.47
CA LEU A 289 8.97 7.84 7.36
C LEU A 289 8.92 9.30 7.79
N ALA A 290 8.30 9.60 8.93
CA ALA A 290 8.26 10.95 9.48
C ALA A 290 9.67 11.47 9.86
N GLN A 291 10.52 10.60 10.44
CA GLN A 291 11.92 10.93 10.73
C GLN A 291 12.71 11.20 9.44
N ALA A 292 12.56 10.36 8.41
CA ALA A 292 13.23 10.56 7.13
C ALA A 292 12.78 11.86 6.43
N ALA A 293 11.50 12.23 6.57
CA ALA A 293 10.96 13.48 6.05
C ALA A 293 11.59 14.70 6.77
N LEU A 294 11.73 14.64 8.11
CA LEU A 294 12.40 15.67 8.88
C LEU A 294 13.88 15.79 8.47
N ASP A 295 14.59 14.68 8.38
CA ASP A 295 16.00 14.64 7.98
C ASP A 295 16.22 15.22 6.57
N ALA A 296 15.34 14.86 5.62
CA ALA A 296 15.39 15.39 4.26
C ALA A 296 15.14 16.89 4.22
N SER A 297 14.17 17.39 4.98
CA SER A 297 13.86 18.83 5.09
C SER A 297 15.01 19.62 5.74
N ALA A 298 15.59 19.12 6.83
CA ALA A 298 16.70 19.75 7.52
C ALA A 298 17.97 19.83 6.64
N LYS A 299 18.28 18.76 5.88
CA LYS A 299 19.40 18.78 4.93
C LYS A 299 19.15 19.74 3.76
N ALA A 300 17.94 19.79 3.24
CA ALA A 300 17.56 20.72 2.18
C ALA A 300 17.62 22.19 2.66
N GLN A 301 17.19 22.48 3.88
CA GLN A 301 17.30 23.81 4.50
C GLN A 301 18.76 24.25 4.58
N GLY A 302 19.67 23.38 5.07
CA GLY A 302 21.10 23.68 5.16
C GLY A 302 21.71 23.99 3.78
N LEU A 303 21.41 23.21 2.75
CA LEU A 303 21.87 23.46 1.39
C LEU A 303 21.33 24.79 0.84
N THR A 304 20.03 25.06 1.01
CA THR A 304 19.40 26.30 0.54
C THR A 304 20.03 27.52 1.20
N THR A 305 20.37 27.46 2.48
CA THR A 305 21.03 28.55 3.20
C THR A 305 22.37 28.90 2.54
N VAL A 306 23.15 27.91 2.12
CA VAL A 306 24.42 28.14 1.44
C VAL A 306 24.23 28.70 0.03
N MET A 307 23.28 28.15 -0.75
CA MET A 307 23.08 28.51 -2.16
C MET A 307 22.25 29.79 -2.34
N SER A 308 21.60 30.33 -1.31
CA SER A 308 20.80 31.54 -1.44
C SER A 308 21.59 32.82 -1.52
N PHE A 309 22.89 32.81 -1.16
CA PHE A 309 23.70 34.02 -1.14
C PHE A 309 24.36 34.36 -2.46
N THR A 310 24.75 33.38 -3.26
CA THR A 310 25.44 33.65 -4.52
C THR A 310 25.44 32.42 -5.45
N ASP A 311 25.72 32.68 -6.71
CA ASP A 311 26.03 31.65 -7.70
C ASP A 311 27.34 32.08 -8.40
N ILE A 312 28.26 31.14 -8.55
CA ILE A 312 29.58 31.40 -9.10
C ILE A 312 29.77 30.49 -10.31
N GLU A 313 29.91 31.11 -11.48
CA GLU A 313 30.18 30.45 -12.75
C GLU A 313 31.63 30.66 -13.17
N LEU A 314 32.32 29.63 -13.61
CA LEU A 314 33.66 29.71 -14.21
C LEU A 314 33.57 29.35 -15.69
N THR A 315 33.94 30.26 -16.54
CA THR A 315 33.95 30.08 -17.99
C THR A 315 35.39 30.16 -18.55
N ALA A 316 35.85 29.11 -19.22
CA ALA A 316 37.06 29.10 -19.96
C ALA A 316 36.77 29.51 -21.43
N ARG A 317 37.47 30.54 -21.94
CA ARG A 317 37.24 31.05 -23.31
C ARG A 317 38.47 30.90 -24.17
N ARG A 318 38.24 30.62 -25.49
CA ARG A 318 39.26 30.69 -26.54
C ARG A 318 38.65 31.30 -27.78
N ASN A 319 39.11 32.52 -28.13
CA ASN A 319 38.69 33.24 -29.30
C ASN A 319 39.79 33.20 -30.33
N THR A 320 39.44 33.01 -31.60
CA THR A 320 40.37 33.07 -32.75
C THR A 320 39.78 34.05 -33.72
N ALA A 321 40.51 35.15 -33.92
CA ALA A 321 40.19 36.18 -34.90
C ALA A 321 41.04 35.97 -36.15
N PHE A 322 40.41 36.01 -37.29
CA PHE A 322 41.00 35.99 -38.60
C PHE A 322 40.71 37.34 -39.27
N ASP A 323 41.73 38.03 -39.68
CA ASP A 323 41.66 39.24 -40.51
C ASP A 323 42.03 38.84 -41.96
N ASN A 324 41.03 38.75 -42.82
CA ASN A 324 41.21 38.31 -44.20
C ASN A 324 41.88 39.39 -45.07
N ALA A 325 41.73 40.68 -44.71
CA ALA A 325 42.38 41.78 -45.43
C ALA A 325 43.90 41.83 -45.13
N ALA A 326 44.30 41.61 -43.87
CA ALA A 326 45.69 41.57 -43.45
C ALA A 326 46.31 40.16 -43.50
N GLY A 327 45.55 39.11 -43.83
CA GLY A 327 46.03 37.71 -43.83
C GLY A 327 46.54 37.25 -42.46
N SER A 328 46.07 37.85 -41.39
CA SER A 328 46.56 37.59 -40.04
C SER A 328 45.59 36.76 -39.19
N ARG A 329 46.13 35.99 -38.23
CA ARG A 329 45.37 35.19 -37.27
C ARG A 329 45.88 35.45 -35.87
N SER A 330 44.97 35.82 -34.99
CA SER A 330 45.27 35.95 -33.57
C SER A 330 44.46 34.97 -32.74
N THR A 331 45.00 34.51 -31.60
CA THR A 331 44.29 33.63 -30.70
C THR A 331 44.42 34.16 -29.28
N ALA A 332 43.28 34.52 -28.68
CA ALA A 332 43.17 34.91 -27.29
C ALA A 332 42.65 33.74 -26.44
N ARG A 333 43.18 33.57 -25.25
CA ARG A 333 42.74 32.59 -24.25
C ARG A 333 42.52 33.32 -22.93
N GLY A 334 41.45 33.02 -22.27
CA GLY A 334 41.10 33.64 -20.99
C GLY A 334 40.13 32.80 -20.18
N TYR A 335 39.86 33.26 -19.01
CA TYR A 335 38.82 32.76 -18.17
C TYR A 335 37.97 33.94 -17.67
N GLU A 336 36.71 33.67 -17.39
CA GLU A 336 35.75 34.62 -16.85
C GLU A 336 35.14 34.02 -15.59
N VAL A 337 34.99 34.81 -14.55
CA VAL A 337 34.28 34.41 -13.32
C VAL A 337 33.06 35.31 -13.22
N GLY A 338 31.90 34.68 -13.40
CA GLY A 338 30.59 35.29 -13.20
C GLY A 338 30.14 35.08 -11.75
N VAL A 339 29.75 36.15 -11.07
CA VAL A 339 29.23 36.09 -9.74
C VAL A 339 27.86 36.77 -9.74
N ARG A 340 26.83 36.02 -9.37
CA ARG A 340 25.47 36.58 -9.19
C ARG A 340 25.42 37.37 -7.88
N LEU A 341 25.14 38.67 -7.97
CA LEU A 341 25.01 39.54 -6.81
C LEU A 341 23.53 39.59 -6.38
N PRO A 342 23.18 39.20 -5.15
CA PRO A 342 21.81 39.22 -4.65
C PRO A 342 21.39 40.62 -4.23
N LEU A 343 21.25 41.57 -5.17
CA LEU A 343 20.94 42.98 -4.89
C LEU A 343 19.48 43.17 -4.48
N PHE A 344 18.56 42.38 -5.02
CA PHE A 344 17.12 42.54 -4.82
C PHE A 344 16.50 41.41 -4.00
N ASP A 345 17.00 40.17 -4.17
CA ASP A 345 16.54 38.98 -3.44
C ASP A 345 17.71 38.29 -2.73
N TRP A 346 17.75 38.45 -1.43
CA TRP A 346 18.73 37.80 -0.54
C TRP A 346 18.31 36.39 -0.15
N GLY A 347 17.29 35.81 -0.79
CA GLY A 347 16.77 34.48 -0.49
C GLY A 347 16.05 34.38 0.87
N GLY A 348 15.60 35.50 1.44
CA GLY A 348 14.93 35.53 2.76
C GLY A 348 13.69 34.63 2.75
N MET A 349 12.76 34.89 1.82
CA MET A 349 11.51 34.11 1.70
C MET A 349 11.75 32.62 1.46
N GLN A 350 12.80 32.27 0.71
CA GLN A 350 13.14 30.88 0.44
C GLN A 350 13.67 30.17 1.71
N ARG A 351 14.50 30.88 2.51
CA ARG A 351 14.96 30.36 3.81
C ARG A 351 13.81 30.19 4.80
N ASP A 352 12.91 31.19 4.86
CA ASP A 352 11.72 31.13 5.71
C ASP A 352 10.81 29.95 5.33
N ALA A 353 10.59 29.75 4.02
CA ALA A 353 9.81 28.61 3.52
C ALA A 353 10.44 27.25 3.93
N TRP A 354 11.74 27.12 3.86
CA TRP A 354 12.42 25.89 4.29
C TRP A 354 12.41 25.72 5.81
N SER A 355 12.57 26.81 6.56
CA SER A 355 12.45 26.78 8.03
C SER A 355 11.06 26.35 8.46
N ALA A 356 10.01 26.88 7.82
CA ALA A 356 8.63 26.49 8.08
C ALA A 356 8.36 25.02 7.72
N ARG A 357 8.90 24.51 6.59
CA ARG A 357 8.78 23.09 6.20
C ARG A 357 9.48 22.17 7.19
N THR A 358 10.66 22.54 7.67
CA THR A 358 11.40 21.76 8.67
C THR A 358 10.65 21.73 10.00
N LEU A 359 10.08 22.87 10.44
CA LEU A 359 9.27 22.95 11.64
C LEU A 359 7.99 22.10 11.49
N ALA A 360 7.31 22.17 10.35
CA ALA A 360 6.16 21.34 10.06
C ALA A 360 6.50 19.84 10.11
N ALA A 361 7.62 19.43 9.53
CA ALA A 361 8.08 18.04 9.59
C ALA A 361 8.40 17.58 11.02
N ALA A 362 8.98 18.46 11.85
CA ALA A 362 9.25 18.15 13.27
C ALA A 362 7.94 17.94 14.06
N HIS A 363 6.96 18.82 13.90
CA HIS A 363 5.65 18.65 14.55
C HIS A 363 4.89 17.43 14.01
N GLN A 364 5.00 17.13 12.72
CA GLN A 364 4.42 15.92 12.15
C GLN A 364 5.03 14.64 12.74
N LEU A 365 6.35 14.60 12.93
CA LEU A 365 7.02 13.49 13.63
C LEU A 365 6.50 13.37 15.06
N GLU A 366 6.42 14.47 15.81
CA GLU A 366 5.89 14.48 17.17
C GLU A 366 4.45 13.97 17.24
N ALA A 367 3.59 14.44 16.34
CA ALA A 367 2.19 13.99 16.22
C ALA A 367 2.12 12.48 15.92
N THR A 368 2.95 11.99 14.97
CA THR A 368 3.02 10.57 14.63
C THR A 368 3.45 9.71 15.82
N VAL A 369 4.48 10.12 16.55
CA VAL A 369 4.95 9.40 17.75
C VAL A 369 3.88 9.35 18.84
N ARG A 370 3.17 10.47 19.09
CA ARG A 370 2.11 10.54 20.10
C ARG A 370 0.91 9.66 19.74
N THR A 371 0.53 9.60 18.46
CA THR A 371 -0.62 8.82 18.00
C THR A 371 -0.31 7.34 17.82
N ALA A 372 0.94 6.97 17.53
CA ALA A 372 1.36 5.61 17.25
C ALA A 372 0.95 4.60 18.33
N GLY A 373 1.14 4.95 19.60
CA GLY A 373 0.75 4.08 20.72
C GLY A 373 -0.77 3.98 20.91
N SER A 374 -1.52 5.06 20.62
CA SER A 374 -2.98 5.08 20.72
C SER A 374 -3.62 4.21 19.64
N THR A 375 -3.20 4.38 18.40
CA THR A 375 -3.72 3.60 17.26
C THR A 375 -3.41 2.10 17.40
N LEU A 376 -2.24 1.74 17.94
CA LEU A 376 -1.92 0.34 18.21
C LEU A 376 -2.84 -0.27 19.28
N ARG A 377 -3.10 0.46 20.39
CA ARG A 377 -4.02 0.00 21.45
C ARG A 377 -5.44 -0.15 20.93
N GLU A 378 -5.90 0.78 20.09
CA GLU A 378 -7.21 0.71 19.44
C GLU A 378 -7.32 -0.51 18.53
N SER A 379 -6.35 -0.73 17.63
CA SER A 379 -6.30 -1.89 16.73
C SER A 379 -6.26 -3.21 17.52
N TYR A 380 -5.48 -3.26 18.62
CA TYR A 380 -5.44 -4.42 19.50
C TYR A 380 -6.77 -4.66 20.22
N SER A 381 -7.44 -3.61 20.70
CA SER A 381 -8.75 -3.71 21.33
C SER A 381 -9.80 -4.26 20.36
N ALA A 382 -9.79 -3.76 19.11
CA ALA A 382 -10.68 -4.26 18.06
C ALA A 382 -10.43 -5.75 17.75
N TYR A 383 -9.15 -6.14 17.57
CA TYR A 383 -8.74 -7.53 17.38
C TYR A 383 -9.20 -8.44 18.54
N ARG A 384 -8.92 -8.02 19.78
CA ARG A 384 -9.26 -8.81 20.97
C ARG A 384 -10.76 -9.00 21.11
N THR A 385 -11.52 -7.92 20.94
CA THR A 385 -12.99 -7.95 21.00
C THR A 385 -13.57 -8.85 19.91
N ALA A 386 -13.07 -8.72 18.67
CA ALA A 386 -13.51 -9.58 17.57
C ALA A 386 -13.18 -11.06 17.80
N TYR A 387 -11.99 -11.36 18.35
CA TYR A 387 -11.62 -12.71 18.74
C TYR A 387 -12.55 -13.30 19.80
N ASP A 388 -12.81 -12.55 20.88
CA ASP A 388 -13.64 -13.02 21.99
C ASP A 388 -15.09 -13.25 21.51
N ILE A 389 -15.64 -12.37 20.65
CA ILE A 389 -16.97 -12.55 20.04
C ILE A 389 -17.00 -13.79 19.14
N ALA A 390 -16.05 -13.93 18.22
CA ALA A 390 -16.01 -15.06 17.29
C ALA A 390 -15.83 -16.40 18.04
N ARG A 391 -14.97 -16.41 19.05
CA ARG A 391 -14.77 -17.56 19.92
C ARG A 391 -16.06 -17.92 20.70
N HIS A 392 -16.73 -16.94 21.30
CA HIS A 392 -17.99 -17.16 22.00
C HIS A 392 -19.07 -17.73 21.08
N GLN A 393 -19.20 -17.20 19.86
CA GLN A 393 -20.11 -17.76 18.85
C GLN A 393 -19.80 -19.22 18.55
N ARG A 394 -18.53 -19.57 18.31
CA ARG A 394 -18.08 -20.91 17.95
C ARG A 394 -18.21 -21.91 19.10
N ASP A 395 -17.74 -21.53 20.30
CA ASP A 395 -17.55 -22.47 21.41
C ASP A 395 -18.81 -22.60 22.31
N GLU A 396 -19.68 -21.60 22.33
CA GLU A 396 -20.85 -21.57 23.22
C GLU A 396 -22.18 -21.47 22.45
N VAL A 397 -22.33 -20.43 21.59
CA VAL A 397 -23.64 -20.11 21.00
C VAL A 397 -24.08 -21.17 19.99
N ILE A 398 -23.20 -21.55 19.06
CA ILE A 398 -23.50 -22.57 18.02
C ILE A 398 -23.79 -23.94 18.68
N PRO A 399 -22.96 -24.47 19.59
CA PRO A 399 -23.26 -25.76 20.27
C PRO A 399 -24.55 -25.72 21.03
N LEU A 400 -24.85 -24.63 21.76
CA LEU A 400 -26.08 -24.48 22.50
C LEU A 400 -27.31 -24.50 21.57
N ARG A 401 -27.26 -23.77 20.45
CA ARG A 401 -28.33 -23.79 19.44
C ARG A 401 -28.53 -25.15 18.82
N LYS A 402 -27.43 -25.90 18.60
CA LYS A 402 -27.52 -27.28 18.11
C LYS A 402 -28.27 -28.20 19.11
N VAL A 403 -27.94 -28.12 20.41
CA VAL A 403 -28.64 -28.85 21.44
C VAL A 403 -30.13 -28.48 21.49
N ILE A 404 -30.49 -27.19 21.44
CA ILE A 404 -31.87 -26.73 21.40
C ILE A 404 -32.60 -27.29 20.18
N ALA A 405 -31.98 -27.29 19.00
CA ALA A 405 -32.59 -27.80 17.78
C ALA A 405 -32.81 -29.33 17.85
N GLU A 406 -31.82 -30.09 18.39
CA GLU A 406 -31.94 -31.53 18.61
C GLU A 406 -33.07 -31.85 19.62
N GLU A 407 -33.16 -31.17 20.75
CA GLU A 407 -34.20 -31.34 21.74
C GLU A 407 -35.58 -30.97 21.18
N ASN A 408 -35.71 -29.87 20.49
CA ASN A 408 -36.98 -29.49 19.86
C ASN A 408 -37.43 -30.49 18.79
N GLN A 409 -36.48 -31.06 18.03
CA GLN A 409 -36.79 -32.14 17.08
C GLN A 409 -37.35 -33.40 17.80
N LEU A 410 -36.76 -33.80 18.96
CA LEU A 410 -37.25 -34.91 19.78
C LEU A 410 -38.61 -34.60 20.36
N ARG A 411 -38.85 -33.40 20.91
CA ARG A 411 -40.13 -32.95 21.44
C ARG A 411 -41.23 -32.92 20.38
N TYR A 412 -40.90 -32.48 19.16
CA TYR A 412 -41.80 -32.51 18.01
C TYR A 412 -42.17 -33.95 17.64
N ASN A 413 -41.21 -34.87 17.59
CA ASN A 413 -41.45 -36.28 17.30
C ASN A 413 -42.31 -36.93 18.40
N GLY A 414 -42.17 -36.47 19.65
CA GLY A 414 -43.01 -36.89 20.80
C GLY A 414 -44.36 -36.18 20.86
N MET A 415 -44.71 -35.33 19.87
CA MET A 415 -45.96 -34.52 19.85
C MET A 415 -46.10 -33.54 21.04
N LEU A 416 -44.96 -33.17 21.65
CA LEU A 416 -44.95 -32.26 22.83
C LEU A 416 -44.91 -30.79 22.40
N ILE A 417 -44.43 -30.50 21.19
CA ILE A 417 -44.46 -29.16 20.58
C ILE A 417 -45.09 -29.21 19.19
N GLY A 418 -45.60 -28.08 18.77
CA GLY A 418 -46.18 -27.93 17.44
C GLY A 418 -45.11 -27.64 16.37
N VAL A 419 -45.46 -27.88 15.14
CA VAL A 419 -44.57 -27.59 13.95
C VAL A 419 -44.12 -26.10 13.93
N PHE A 420 -44.92 -25.19 14.47
CA PHE A 420 -44.62 -23.75 14.51
C PHE A 420 -43.47 -23.41 15.43
N GLU A 421 -43.42 -24.07 16.58
CA GLU A 421 -42.32 -23.87 17.54
C GLU A 421 -41.01 -24.40 16.96
N LEU A 422 -41.07 -25.57 16.33
CA LEU A 422 -39.94 -26.14 15.58
C LEU A 422 -39.45 -25.21 14.44
N MET A 423 -40.39 -24.65 13.66
CA MET A 423 -40.03 -23.71 12.58
C MET A 423 -39.51 -22.36 13.11
N ALA A 424 -40.00 -21.87 14.25
CA ALA A 424 -39.48 -20.67 14.89
C ALA A 424 -38.03 -20.87 15.35
N ASP A 425 -37.74 -22.02 15.96
CA ASP A 425 -36.37 -22.38 16.37
C ASP A 425 -35.42 -22.48 15.17
N ALA A 426 -35.86 -23.10 14.07
CA ALA A 426 -35.06 -23.15 12.84
C ALA A 426 -34.72 -21.74 12.29
N ARG A 427 -35.64 -20.77 12.39
CA ARG A 427 -35.38 -19.35 11.99
C ARG A 427 -34.37 -18.69 12.92
N ASP A 428 -34.44 -18.94 14.22
CA ASP A 428 -33.48 -18.43 15.20
C ASP A 428 -32.07 -19.02 14.96
N GLN A 429 -32.00 -20.31 14.58
CA GLN A 429 -30.76 -20.96 14.21
C GLN A 429 -30.13 -20.30 12.98
N VAL A 430 -30.92 -19.95 11.96
CA VAL A 430 -30.43 -19.21 10.77
C VAL A 430 -29.77 -17.91 11.19
N GLY A 431 -30.39 -17.11 12.05
CA GLY A 431 -29.80 -15.86 12.55
C GLY A 431 -28.48 -16.08 13.28
N THR A 432 -28.40 -17.12 14.08
CA THR A 432 -27.18 -17.48 14.83
C THR A 432 -26.01 -17.86 13.92
N VAL A 433 -26.24 -18.68 12.90
CA VAL A 433 -25.19 -19.08 11.96
C VAL A 433 -24.69 -17.89 11.14
N MET A 434 -25.59 -17.00 10.69
CA MET A 434 -25.20 -15.76 10.00
C MET A 434 -24.34 -14.87 10.90
N ALA A 435 -24.75 -14.68 12.17
CA ALA A 435 -23.96 -13.91 13.15
C ALA A 435 -22.57 -14.52 13.41
N ALA A 436 -22.45 -15.82 13.38
CA ALA A 436 -21.16 -16.51 13.54
C ALA A 436 -20.24 -16.29 12.33
N ILE A 437 -20.76 -16.34 11.09
CA ILE A 437 -20.01 -16.05 9.88
C ILE A 437 -19.51 -14.58 9.91
N ASP A 438 -20.38 -13.65 10.30
CA ASP A 438 -20.02 -12.24 10.42
C ASP A 438 -18.95 -12.02 11.50
N ALA A 439 -19.05 -12.72 12.65
CA ALA A 439 -18.05 -12.63 13.71
C ALA A 439 -16.67 -13.16 13.27
N GLU A 440 -16.62 -14.27 12.56
CA GLU A 440 -15.37 -14.79 11.97
C GLU A 440 -14.78 -13.81 10.95
N GLN A 441 -15.60 -13.22 10.09
CA GLN A 441 -15.17 -12.20 9.15
C GLN A 441 -14.57 -10.99 9.87
N GLN A 442 -15.25 -10.46 10.89
CA GLN A 442 -14.76 -9.32 11.66
C GLN A 442 -13.44 -9.63 12.37
N PHE A 443 -13.27 -10.84 12.88
CA PHE A 443 -12.01 -11.26 13.47
C PHE A 443 -10.86 -11.21 12.45
N TRP A 444 -11.02 -11.82 11.28
CA TRP A 444 -9.95 -11.85 10.27
C TRP A 444 -9.65 -10.46 9.65
N LEU A 445 -10.65 -9.58 9.56
CA LEU A 445 -10.44 -8.18 9.18
C LEU A 445 -9.68 -7.41 10.25
N ALA A 446 -10.01 -7.62 11.53
CA ALA A 446 -9.33 -7.00 12.66
C ALA A 446 -7.88 -7.52 12.80
N ASP A 447 -7.65 -8.80 12.53
CA ASP A 447 -6.31 -9.40 12.51
C ASP A 447 -5.43 -8.74 11.43
N ALA A 448 -5.93 -8.62 10.20
CA ALA A 448 -5.21 -7.94 9.12
C ALA A 448 -4.92 -6.46 9.46
N ALA A 449 -5.86 -5.77 10.09
CA ALA A 449 -5.69 -4.39 10.54
C ALA A 449 -4.66 -4.26 11.68
N LEU A 450 -4.65 -5.20 12.63
CA LEU A 450 -3.66 -5.25 13.71
C LEU A 450 -2.25 -5.48 13.15
N GLN A 451 -2.08 -6.44 12.23
CA GLN A 451 -0.80 -6.71 11.59
C GLN A 451 -0.27 -5.46 10.87
N ALA A 452 -1.12 -4.74 10.15
CA ALA A 452 -0.76 -3.47 9.52
C ALA A 452 -0.41 -2.38 10.56
N SER A 453 -1.15 -2.29 11.65
CA SER A 453 -0.91 -1.33 12.75
C SER A 453 0.43 -1.59 13.46
N VAL A 454 0.80 -2.85 13.65
CA VAL A 454 2.10 -3.26 14.24
C VAL A 454 3.27 -2.74 13.42
N ILE A 455 3.18 -2.82 12.09
CA ILE A 455 4.24 -2.32 11.19
C ILE A 455 4.20 -0.78 11.01
N GLY A 456 3.18 -0.11 11.58
CA GLY A 456 3.03 1.34 11.50
C GLY A 456 2.15 1.82 10.34
N ARG A 457 1.19 0.98 9.88
CA ARG A 457 0.18 1.35 8.87
C ARG A 457 -1.23 1.07 9.39
N PRO A 458 -1.70 1.80 10.43
CA PRO A 458 -3.02 1.56 10.99
C PRO A 458 -4.09 1.78 9.90
N THR A 459 -4.93 0.77 9.72
CA THR A 459 -6.16 0.87 8.95
C THR A 459 -7.34 0.96 9.93
N SER A 460 -8.37 1.74 9.61
CA SER A 460 -9.56 1.82 10.44
C SER A 460 -10.28 0.47 10.44
N ALA A 461 -10.08 -0.34 11.47
CA ALA A 461 -10.93 -1.47 11.76
C ALA A 461 -12.21 -0.92 12.42
N SER A 462 -13.19 -0.53 11.63
CA SER A 462 -14.54 -0.29 12.12
C SER A 462 -15.12 -1.64 12.51
N LEU A 463 -15.23 -1.91 13.81
CA LEU A 463 -16.19 -2.90 14.28
C LEU A 463 -17.57 -2.36 13.86
N ALA A 464 -18.17 -2.92 12.81
CA ALA A 464 -19.54 -2.65 12.48
C ALA A 464 -20.34 -2.97 13.75
N ALA A 465 -20.94 -1.94 14.35
CA ALA A 465 -21.85 -2.16 15.47
C ALA A 465 -22.94 -3.09 14.94
N THR A 466 -22.91 -4.35 15.37
CA THR A 466 -24.01 -5.28 15.20
C THR A 466 -25.14 -4.64 16.01
N ALA A 467 -25.96 -3.85 15.33
CA ALA A 467 -27.21 -3.39 15.89
C ALA A 467 -27.99 -4.67 16.20
N ALA A 468 -27.98 -5.06 17.48
CA ALA A 468 -28.91 -6.04 18.00
C ALA A 468 -30.28 -5.52 17.59
N ALA A 469 -30.92 -6.20 16.64
CA ALA A 469 -32.32 -5.97 16.34
C ALA A 469 -33.03 -6.05 17.66
N PRO A 470 -33.85 -5.07 18.05
CA PRO A 470 -34.62 -5.15 19.27
C PRO A 470 -35.48 -6.43 19.17
N SER A 471 -35.19 -7.39 20.01
CA SER A 471 -36.08 -8.51 20.22
C SER A 471 -37.42 -7.88 20.57
N SER A 472 -38.39 -7.95 19.65
CA SER A 472 -39.79 -7.67 19.96
C SER A 472 -40.24 -8.71 20.97
N GLY A 473 -40.02 -8.39 22.24
CA GLY A 473 -40.61 -9.10 23.36
C GLY A 473 -42.10 -9.02 23.22
N GLY A 474 -42.72 -10.09 22.69
CA GLY A 474 -44.14 -10.30 22.74
C GLY A 474 -44.54 -10.40 24.24
N GLY A 475 -45.03 -9.29 24.79
CA GLY A 475 -45.71 -9.30 26.08
C GLY A 475 -46.90 -10.22 25.99
N ALA A 476 -46.83 -11.35 26.67
CA ALA A 476 -47.98 -12.10 27.05
C ALA A 476 -48.66 -11.30 28.18
N GLY A 477 -49.78 -10.70 27.88
CA GLY A 477 -50.70 -10.12 28.84
C GLY A 477 -52.08 -10.73 28.63
N HIS A 478 -52.47 -11.54 29.62
CA HIS A 478 -53.81 -12.07 29.92
C HIS A 478 -54.48 -12.99 28.92
#